data_f9118f73029cfcf909cddb26a9be5cf2
#
_entry.id   f9118f73029cfcf909cddb26a9be5cf2
#
_cell.length_a   1.000
_cell.length_b   1.000
_cell.length_c   1.000
_cell.angle_alpha   90.00
_cell.angle_beta   90.00
_cell.angle_gamma   90.00
#
_symmetry.space_group_name_H-M   'P 1'
#
loop_
_entity.id
_entity.type
_entity.pdbx_description
1 polymer ?
#
loop_
_entity_poly.entity_id
_entity_poly.type
_entity_poly.pdbx_seq_one_letter_code
_entity_poly.pdbx_strand_id
1 'polypeptide(L)'
;MTMSFLLRILALGLLAGLPGVAAEAADVVSLQKFKKEFNLTLGKNGSYRFVVLNQHYEKWYFLEIRQPGQAVTKKYHLENPWPDEQLVRPGEEAGTLKIVSFRQKQICVLDGKTGGALQRGAASGKPWVYLCNKRLLLRNQMDGEASVKEQAVEFLRDNIWNGEKVISSVKDTVYKDKELIRSKLRKGRRDRQVAGKRGPAEARMKKKYYRARMAKGELGIDVQGPADGFLNPGRWYASRNTPGVFASVYQPSFTRGSIMRSWKSRVLPMDNVENTAAVYLVAFEMDQFDIAYALGTDHPRVSYSERTPARHRVAGWQGPDSIGDYQPLASPGMVNPVDAERVVASFTGGFKRKHSVFRWGPYARRKGGTHYGFMQDGVVFSTLQEGLATAILTKSGGFELKTWNKNDNERLGEIRFARQNGLPLIDYDPVRRKSLPGKYVGNNRKGNWSGSKQNTIRALRTGLCMQTRNGKKYAIYGYFSSHTPNAMARVFQAYNCDYAIHLDMNMIVHTYLATYHRDENSGDLAMEHVVEKMHWKDANVNGKKVPRFVGVPDNRDFFYMMRKRTPEQRYLVGEPSLREKPSDGVALSEKEHPDKAVGSSL
;
A
#
# COMPACT_ATOMS: atom_id res chain seq x y z
N MET A 1 -8.42 25.38 67.41
CA MET A 1 -8.48 24.13 66.62
C MET A 1 -9.92 23.92 66.16
N THR A 2 -10.49 24.69 65.24
CA THR A 2 -11.88 24.51 64.78
C THR A 2 -12.35 25.55 63.73
N MET A 3 -11.51 26.12 62.93
CA MET A 3 -12.05 27.01 61.85
C MET A 3 -11.34 26.85 60.50
N SER A 4 -10.39 25.90 60.41
CA SER A 4 -9.62 25.65 59.19
C SER A 4 -10.07 24.39 58.43
N PHE A 5 -11.04 23.63 58.95
CA PHE A 5 -11.50 22.38 58.37
C PHE A 5 -12.80 22.53 57.54
N LEU A 6 -13.60 23.57 57.80
CA LEU A 6 -14.83 23.81 57.08
C LEU A 6 -14.66 24.59 55.77
N LEU A 7 -13.54 25.30 55.58
CA LEU A 7 -13.28 26.00 54.30
C LEU A 7 -12.67 25.10 53.21
N ARG A 8 -12.23 23.89 53.54
CA ARG A 8 -11.68 22.92 52.54
C ARG A 8 -12.74 22.00 51.97
N ILE A 9 -13.92 21.91 52.54
CA ILE A 9 -15.01 21.09 52.04
C ILE A 9 -15.92 21.87 51.05
N LEU A 10 -15.96 23.20 51.13
CA LEU A 10 -16.72 24.02 50.17
C LEU A 10 -15.96 24.28 48.86
N ALA A 11 -14.65 24.05 48.78
CA ALA A 11 -13.88 24.22 47.57
C ALA A 11 -13.86 22.95 46.67
N LEU A 12 -14.33 21.79 47.18
CA LEU A 12 -14.41 20.53 46.37
C LEU A 12 -15.80 20.31 45.76
N GLY A 13 -16.81 21.14 46.10
CA GLY A 13 -18.18 20.97 45.63
C GLY A 13 -18.55 21.77 44.36
N LEU A 14 -17.65 22.60 43.82
CA LEU A 14 -17.95 23.49 42.68
C LEU A 14 -17.18 23.14 41.39
N LEU A 15 -16.52 21.99 41.35
CA LEU A 15 -15.83 21.47 40.15
C LEU A 15 -16.55 20.28 39.51
N ALA A 16 -17.75 19.93 39.99
CA ALA A 16 -18.57 18.87 39.42
C ALA A 16 -19.74 19.48 38.64
N GLY A 17 -19.52 19.93 37.42
CA GLY A 17 -20.68 20.41 36.66
C GLY A 17 -20.40 21.22 35.40
N LEU A 18 -19.20 21.16 34.83
CA LEU A 18 -19.07 21.49 33.41
C LEU A 18 -19.41 20.22 32.63
N PRO A 19 -20.48 20.20 31.80
CA PRO A 19 -20.66 19.11 30.85
C PRO A 19 -19.40 19.09 30.01
N GLY A 20 -18.60 18.01 30.12
CA GLY A 20 -17.50 17.76 29.20
C GLY A 20 -18.13 17.84 27.80
N VAL A 21 -17.82 18.90 27.07
CA VAL A 21 -18.07 18.94 25.64
C VAL A 21 -17.30 17.76 25.11
N ALA A 22 -18.00 16.66 24.84
CA ALA A 22 -17.42 15.53 24.15
C ALA A 22 -16.87 16.13 22.85
N ALA A 23 -15.56 16.22 22.74
CA ALA A 23 -14.95 16.71 21.52
C ALA A 23 -15.48 15.82 20.39
N GLU A 24 -16.30 16.41 19.54
CA GLU A 24 -16.90 15.73 18.40
C GLU A 24 -15.77 15.11 17.60
N ALA A 25 -15.84 13.80 17.37
CA ALA A 25 -14.75 13.09 16.71
C ALA A 25 -14.56 13.67 15.30
N ALA A 26 -13.36 14.13 15.02
CA ALA A 26 -13.03 14.61 13.70
C ALA A 26 -13.26 13.52 12.65
N ASP A 27 -13.81 13.88 11.51
CA ASP A 27 -13.98 12.98 10.36
C ASP A 27 -12.72 12.94 9.48
N VAL A 28 -12.69 12.06 8.48
CA VAL A 28 -11.54 11.94 7.57
C VAL A 28 -11.27 13.22 6.78
N VAL A 29 -12.28 14.05 6.54
CA VAL A 29 -12.14 15.31 5.79
C VAL A 29 -11.28 16.30 6.56
N SER A 30 -11.37 16.32 7.89
CA SER A 30 -10.55 17.22 8.74
C SER A 30 -9.04 16.88 8.69
N LEU A 31 -8.69 15.66 8.32
CA LEU A 31 -7.29 15.25 8.11
C LEU A 31 -6.71 15.77 6.77
N GLN A 32 -7.55 16.18 5.83
CA GLN A 32 -7.12 16.59 4.49
C GLN A 32 -6.66 18.04 4.44
N LYS A 33 -5.38 18.26 4.15
CA LYS A 33 -4.78 19.61 4.06
C LYS A 33 -5.21 20.37 2.78
N PHE A 34 -5.46 19.66 1.69
CA PHE A 34 -5.73 20.23 0.37
C PHE A 34 -7.16 20.03 -0.10
N LYS A 35 -8.10 19.90 0.83
CA LYS A 35 -9.53 19.78 0.52
C LYS A 35 -10.12 21.08 0.02
N LYS A 36 -11.21 20.97 -0.76
CA LYS A 36 -12.08 22.10 -1.14
C LYS A 36 -13.52 21.66 -0.95
N GLU A 37 -14.32 22.53 -0.34
CA GLU A 37 -15.72 22.23 0.00
C GLU A 37 -16.65 23.19 -0.71
N PHE A 38 -17.78 22.67 -1.16
CA PHE A 38 -18.88 23.42 -1.76
C PHE A 38 -20.16 23.06 -1.04
N ASN A 39 -20.85 24.09 -0.51
CA ASN A 39 -22.09 23.91 0.22
C ASN A 39 -23.20 24.67 -0.51
N LEU A 40 -24.31 23.97 -0.79
CA LEU A 40 -25.51 24.53 -1.41
C LEU A 40 -26.72 24.21 -0.52
N THR A 41 -27.67 25.15 -0.46
CA THR A 41 -28.90 24.95 0.26
C THR A 41 -29.95 24.34 -0.66
N LEU A 42 -30.69 23.34 -0.18
CA LEU A 42 -31.77 22.66 -0.88
C LEU A 42 -33.11 23.05 -0.23
N GLY A 43 -33.77 24.09 -0.72
CA GLY A 43 -35.03 24.55 -0.17
C GLY A 43 -34.98 24.79 1.36
N LYS A 44 -36.12 24.69 2.06
CA LYS A 44 -36.15 24.78 3.52
C LYS A 44 -35.53 23.51 4.15
N ASN A 45 -34.45 23.68 4.93
CA ASN A 45 -33.80 22.62 5.72
C ASN A 45 -33.11 21.48 4.92
N GLY A 46 -32.98 21.60 3.62
CA GLY A 46 -32.16 20.69 2.82
C GLY A 46 -30.70 21.20 2.67
N SER A 47 -29.76 20.32 2.49
CA SER A 47 -28.33 20.66 2.27
C SER A 47 -27.67 19.73 1.27
N TYR A 48 -26.74 20.29 0.53
CA TYR A 48 -25.87 19.57 -0.40
C TYR A 48 -24.44 20.01 -0.13
N ARG A 49 -23.58 19.07 0.26
CA ARG A 49 -22.16 19.32 0.49
C ARG A 49 -21.33 18.46 -0.45
N PHE A 50 -20.49 19.08 -1.24
CA PHE A 50 -19.55 18.40 -2.14
C PHE A 50 -18.13 18.72 -1.71
N VAL A 51 -17.36 17.69 -1.40
CA VAL A 51 -15.99 17.81 -0.90
C VAL A 51 -15.02 17.20 -1.89
N VAL A 52 -14.15 18.02 -2.44
CA VAL A 52 -12.95 17.58 -3.18
C VAL A 52 -11.90 17.25 -2.13
N LEU A 53 -11.53 15.98 -1.97
CA LEU A 53 -10.62 15.56 -0.91
C LEU A 53 -9.19 16.06 -1.10
N ASN A 54 -8.75 16.23 -2.34
CA ASN A 54 -7.47 16.85 -2.68
C ASN A 54 -7.56 17.63 -3.99
N GLN A 55 -7.52 18.97 -3.93
CA GLN A 55 -7.61 19.84 -5.10
C GLN A 55 -6.39 19.75 -6.04
N HIS A 56 -5.26 19.20 -5.57
CA HIS A 56 -4.07 18.97 -6.42
C HIS A 56 -4.10 17.63 -7.15
N TYR A 57 -5.00 16.70 -6.74
CA TYR A 57 -5.24 15.42 -7.41
C TYR A 57 -6.70 15.04 -7.24
N GLU A 58 -7.54 15.57 -8.12
CA GLU A 58 -9.01 15.51 -8.01
C GLU A 58 -9.56 14.15 -8.43
N LYS A 59 -9.20 13.12 -7.68
CA LYS A 59 -9.67 11.76 -7.93
C LYS A 59 -10.88 11.40 -7.07
N TRP A 60 -10.90 11.79 -5.80
CA TRP A 60 -11.95 11.38 -4.86
C TRP A 60 -12.72 12.56 -4.29
N TYR A 61 -14.03 12.35 -4.22
CA TYR A 61 -14.98 13.34 -3.72
C TYR A 61 -15.93 12.70 -2.73
N PHE A 62 -16.35 13.46 -1.73
CA PHE A 62 -17.49 13.13 -0.90
C PHE A 62 -18.68 13.98 -1.29
N LEU A 63 -19.85 13.33 -1.34
CA LEU A 63 -21.10 13.97 -1.61
C LEU A 63 -22.07 13.64 -0.47
N GLU A 64 -22.55 14.66 0.20
CA GLU A 64 -23.51 14.55 1.29
C GLU A 64 -24.79 15.30 0.89
N ILE A 65 -25.92 14.60 0.94
CA ILE A 65 -27.23 15.15 0.55
C ILE A 65 -28.21 14.93 1.69
N ARG A 66 -28.81 16.01 2.16
CA ARG A 66 -29.97 15.98 3.05
C ARG A 66 -31.14 16.62 2.33
N GLN A 67 -32.14 15.83 1.99
CA GLN A 67 -33.35 16.32 1.35
C GLN A 67 -34.20 17.15 2.31
N PRO A 68 -34.96 18.15 1.83
CA PRO A 68 -35.92 18.88 2.65
C PRO A 68 -36.87 17.94 3.40
N GLY A 69 -37.04 18.16 4.71
CA GLY A 69 -37.87 17.32 5.56
C GLY A 69 -37.31 15.97 5.99
N GLN A 70 -36.12 15.60 5.54
CA GLN A 70 -35.44 14.38 5.97
C GLN A 70 -34.45 14.66 7.11
N ALA A 71 -34.47 13.83 8.15
CA ALA A 71 -33.53 13.91 9.27
C ALA A 71 -32.13 13.33 8.90
N VAL A 72 -32.08 12.39 7.95
CA VAL A 72 -30.88 11.64 7.62
C VAL A 72 -30.18 12.25 6.42
N THR A 73 -28.88 12.51 6.55
CA THR A 73 -27.99 12.89 5.46
C THR A 73 -27.46 11.61 4.78
N LYS A 74 -27.67 11.50 3.46
CA LYS A 74 -27.09 10.44 2.64
C LYS A 74 -25.70 10.85 2.23
N LYS A 75 -24.73 9.93 2.35
CA LYS A 75 -23.33 10.19 2.10
C LYS A 75 -22.81 9.21 1.05
N TYR A 76 -22.03 9.71 0.08
CA TYR A 76 -21.52 8.94 -1.05
C TYR A 76 -20.04 9.24 -1.28
N HIS A 77 -19.28 8.21 -1.67
CA HIS A 77 -17.92 8.34 -2.15
C HIS A 77 -17.89 8.25 -3.67
N LEU A 78 -17.52 9.34 -4.32
CA LEU A 78 -17.41 9.42 -5.77
C LEU A 78 -15.93 9.41 -6.19
N GLU A 79 -15.66 8.80 -7.33
CA GLU A 79 -14.32 8.74 -7.90
C GLU A 79 -14.31 9.24 -9.33
N ASN A 80 -13.40 10.14 -9.63
CA ASN A 80 -13.03 10.55 -10.97
C ASN A 80 -12.03 9.53 -11.56
N PRO A 81 -12.41 8.69 -12.51
CA PRO A 81 -11.50 7.71 -13.10
C PRO A 81 -10.38 8.35 -13.94
N TRP A 82 -10.53 9.62 -14.31
CA TRP A 82 -9.65 10.36 -15.21
C TRP A 82 -9.20 11.71 -14.62
N PRO A 83 -8.50 11.74 -13.47
CA PRO A 83 -8.18 13.00 -12.77
C PRO A 83 -7.25 13.94 -13.55
N ASP A 84 -6.49 13.40 -14.52
CA ASP A 84 -5.60 14.19 -15.37
C ASP A 84 -6.30 14.76 -16.61
N GLU A 85 -7.53 14.31 -16.90
CA GLU A 85 -8.29 14.70 -18.10
C GLU A 85 -9.52 15.54 -17.81
N GLN A 86 -10.12 15.38 -16.63
CA GLN A 86 -11.39 15.99 -16.32
C GLN A 86 -11.45 16.51 -14.89
N LEU A 87 -12.27 17.53 -14.70
CA LEU A 87 -12.62 18.11 -13.40
C LEU A 87 -14.10 17.87 -13.13
N VAL A 88 -14.43 17.64 -11.87
CA VAL A 88 -15.81 17.46 -11.41
C VAL A 88 -16.15 18.57 -10.44
N ARG A 89 -17.25 19.27 -10.67
CA ARG A 89 -17.72 20.38 -9.85
C ARG A 89 -19.21 20.22 -9.57
N PRO A 90 -19.75 20.83 -8.50
CA PRO A 90 -21.18 20.96 -8.35
C PRO A 90 -21.78 21.68 -9.58
N GLY A 91 -22.93 21.22 -10.02
CA GLY A 91 -23.74 21.92 -11.00
C GLY A 91 -24.46 23.13 -10.38
N GLU A 92 -25.13 23.89 -11.22
CA GLU A 92 -25.94 25.05 -10.77
C GLU A 92 -27.20 24.59 -10.05
N GLU A 93 -27.75 23.44 -10.45
CA GLU A 93 -28.89 22.82 -9.79
C GLU A 93 -28.42 21.77 -8.79
N ALA A 94 -29.05 21.74 -7.65
CA ALA A 94 -28.78 20.75 -6.62
C ALA A 94 -29.05 19.32 -7.13
N GLY A 95 -28.13 18.40 -6.81
CA GLY A 95 -28.19 17.02 -7.34
C GLY A 95 -27.57 16.87 -8.71
N THR A 96 -26.95 17.91 -9.25
CA THR A 96 -26.22 17.85 -10.51
C THR A 96 -24.71 18.03 -10.30
N LEU A 97 -23.92 17.42 -11.19
CA LEU A 97 -22.47 17.64 -11.30
C LEU A 97 -22.13 18.11 -12.71
N LYS A 98 -21.18 19.02 -12.79
CA LYS A 98 -20.59 19.49 -14.03
C LYS A 98 -19.25 18.81 -14.21
N ILE A 99 -19.14 17.99 -15.23
CA ILE A 99 -17.89 17.31 -15.62
C ILE A 99 -17.31 18.08 -16.81
N VAL A 100 -16.10 18.61 -16.63
CA VAL A 100 -15.39 19.39 -17.63
C VAL A 100 -14.14 18.64 -18.05
N SER A 101 -14.03 18.28 -19.30
CA SER A 101 -12.83 17.72 -19.91
C SER A 101 -12.38 18.62 -21.07
N PHE A 102 -11.18 18.36 -21.62
CA PHE A 102 -10.67 19.11 -22.77
C PHE A 102 -11.58 19.07 -24.00
N ARG A 103 -12.35 18.01 -24.13
CA ARG A 103 -13.18 17.77 -25.32
C ARG A 103 -14.64 18.13 -25.11
N GLN A 104 -15.11 18.14 -23.87
CA GLN A 104 -16.52 18.17 -23.61
C GLN A 104 -16.86 18.68 -22.21
N LYS A 105 -17.90 19.48 -22.11
CA LYS A 105 -18.60 19.83 -20.88
C LYS A 105 -19.88 19.02 -20.81
N GLN A 106 -20.09 18.29 -19.73
CA GLN A 106 -21.28 17.45 -19.51
C GLN A 106 -21.91 17.81 -18.16
N ILE A 107 -23.23 17.93 -18.15
CA ILE A 107 -24.02 17.98 -16.91
C ILE A 107 -24.48 16.55 -16.61
N CYS A 108 -24.22 16.13 -15.39
CA CYS A 108 -24.60 14.84 -14.88
C CYS A 108 -25.64 15.01 -13.77
N VAL A 109 -26.82 14.46 -13.98
CA VAL A 109 -27.90 14.44 -12.97
C VAL A 109 -27.73 13.19 -12.12
N LEU A 110 -27.45 13.38 -10.82
CA LEU A 110 -27.20 12.29 -9.88
C LEU A 110 -28.46 11.89 -9.09
N ASP A 111 -29.34 12.84 -8.85
CA ASP A 111 -30.54 12.64 -8.04
C ASP A 111 -31.76 13.13 -8.81
N GLY A 112 -32.70 12.24 -9.08
CA GLY A 112 -33.97 12.53 -9.72
C GLY A 112 -35.14 12.32 -8.75
N LYS A 113 -36.35 12.74 -9.14
CA LYS A 113 -37.56 12.65 -8.32
C LYS A 113 -37.92 11.21 -7.87
N THR A 114 -37.36 10.18 -8.50
CA THR A 114 -37.64 8.76 -8.21
C THR A 114 -36.36 7.96 -8.03
N GLY A 115 -35.84 7.90 -6.80
CA GLY A 115 -34.72 7.03 -6.42
C GLY A 115 -33.52 7.13 -7.35
N GLY A 116 -32.75 8.21 -7.20
CA GLY A 116 -31.68 8.60 -8.11
C GLY A 116 -30.59 7.53 -8.36
N ALA A 117 -29.77 7.75 -9.35
CA ALA A 117 -28.69 6.86 -9.75
C ALA A 117 -27.74 6.51 -8.60
N LEU A 118 -27.51 7.45 -7.68
CA LEU A 118 -26.70 7.23 -6.47
C LEU A 118 -27.30 6.18 -5.53
N GLN A 119 -28.60 6.23 -5.27
CA GLN A 119 -29.25 5.30 -4.35
C GLN A 119 -29.29 3.88 -4.94
N ARG A 120 -29.67 3.76 -6.20
CA ARG A 120 -29.63 2.46 -6.90
C ARG A 120 -28.21 1.90 -6.97
N GLY A 121 -27.22 2.77 -7.23
CA GLY A 121 -25.82 2.39 -7.26
C GLY A 121 -25.31 1.91 -5.90
N ALA A 122 -25.63 2.62 -4.81
CA ALA A 122 -25.25 2.24 -3.46
C ALA A 122 -25.89 0.91 -3.02
N ALA A 123 -27.14 0.65 -3.44
CA ALA A 123 -27.87 -0.58 -3.14
C ALA A 123 -27.48 -1.76 -4.05
N SER A 124 -26.63 -1.55 -5.05
CA SER A 124 -26.35 -2.56 -6.10
C SER A 124 -25.51 -3.75 -5.65
N GLY A 125 -24.84 -3.66 -4.48
CA GLY A 125 -23.85 -4.66 -4.03
C GLY A 125 -22.56 -4.71 -4.86
N LYS A 126 -22.38 -3.82 -5.83
CA LYS A 126 -21.18 -3.77 -6.67
C LYS A 126 -20.12 -2.83 -6.06
N PRO A 127 -18.82 -3.18 -6.13
CA PRO A 127 -17.75 -2.34 -5.57
C PRO A 127 -17.65 -0.96 -6.23
N TRP A 128 -17.95 -0.89 -7.53
CA TRP A 128 -18.06 0.35 -8.30
C TRP A 128 -19.29 0.35 -9.19
N VAL A 129 -19.91 1.50 -9.31
CA VAL A 129 -21.00 1.73 -10.26
C VAL A 129 -20.66 2.91 -11.14
N TYR A 130 -20.70 2.70 -12.44
CA TYR A 130 -20.49 3.76 -13.41
C TYR A 130 -21.67 4.73 -13.41
N LEU A 131 -21.34 6.02 -13.31
CA LEU A 131 -22.26 7.13 -13.42
C LEU A 131 -21.87 8.02 -14.60
N CYS A 132 -22.79 8.88 -15.06
CA CYS A 132 -22.48 9.96 -16.00
C CYS A 132 -21.78 9.44 -17.28
N ASN A 133 -22.34 8.42 -17.94
CA ASN A 133 -21.77 7.80 -19.14
C ASN A 133 -20.30 7.36 -18.94
N LYS A 134 -20.04 6.67 -17.83
CA LYS A 134 -18.71 6.18 -17.40
C LYS A 134 -17.69 7.26 -17.06
N ARG A 135 -18.11 8.51 -16.92
CA ARG A 135 -17.23 9.63 -16.55
C ARG A 135 -17.02 9.78 -15.03
N LEU A 136 -17.82 9.08 -14.23
CA LEU A 136 -17.74 9.10 -12.78
C LEU A 136 -18.00 7.68 -12.24
N LEU A 137 -17.42 7.35 -11.11
CA LEU A 137 -17.66 6.12 -10.39
C LEU A 137 -18.26 6.43 -9.02
N LEU A 138 -19.27 5.69 -8.62
CA LEU A 138 -19.68 5.56 -7.23
C LEU A 138 -18.90 4.38 -6.63
N ARG A 139 -18.24 4.61 -5.50
CA ARG A 139 -17.53 3.58 -4.72
C ARG A 139 -18.42 3.08 -3.61
N ASN A 140 -18.51 1.77 -3.46
CA ASN A 140 -19.23 1.15 -2.36
C ASN A 140 -18.25 0.41 -1.43
N GLN A 141 -18.56 0.44 -0.14
CA GLN A 141 -17.86 -0.41 0.83
C GLN A 141 -18.20 -1.86 0.53
N MET A 142 -17.16 -2.69 0.52
CA MET A 142 -17.29 -4.13 0.34
C MET A 142 -16.79 -4.86 1.58
N ASP A 143 -17.24 -6.09 1.74
CA ASP A 143 -16.68 -7.02 2.71
C ASP A 143 -15.66 -7.90 1.99
N GLY A 144 -14.40 -7.80 2.41
CA GLY A 144 -13.35 -8.67 1.92
C GLY A 144 -13.26 -9.94 2.75
N GLU A 145 -13.02 -11.07 2.09
CA GLU A 145 -12.86 -12.34 2.79
C GLU A 145 -11.60 -12.37 3.67
N ALA A 146 -11.80 -12.51 4.98
CA ALA A 146 -10.76 -12.99 5.87
C ALA A 146 -10.76 -14.53 5.88
N SER A 147 -9.60 -15.18 5.82
CA SER A 147 -9.56 -16.63 5.94
C SER A 147 -10.09 -17.07 7.32
N VAL A 148 -10.79 -18.21 7.38
CA VAL A 148 -11.30 -18.79 8.64
C VAL A 148 -10.20 -18.85 9.71
N LYS A 149 -8.97 -19.16 9.31
CA LYS A 149 -7.80 -19.17 10.19
C LYS A 149 -7.42 -17.76 10.71
N GLU A 150 -7.56 -16.74 9.89
CA GLU A 150 -7.33 -15.35 10.28
C GLU A 150 -8.42 -14.88 11.24
N GLN A 151 -9.68 -15.19 10.94
CA GLN A 151 -10.83 -14.91 11.81
C GLN A 151 -10.67 -15.59 13.17
N ALA A 152 -10.29 -16.88 13.19
CA ALA A 152 -10.06 -17.59 14.43
C ALA A 152 -8.90 -17.01 15.27
N VAL A 153 -7.78 -16.64 14.63
CA VAL A 153 -6.64 -16.00 15.32
C VAL A 153 -7.01 -14.61 15.85
N GLU A 154 -7.79 -13.85 15.11
CA GLU A 154 -8.28 -12.55 15.56
C GLU A 154 -9.29 -12.69 16.69
N PHE A 155 -10.25 -13.62 16.58
CA PHE A 155 -11.20 -13.93 17.63
C PHE A 155 -10.51 -14.33 18.95
N LEU A 156 -9.53 -15.24 18.90
CA LEU A 156 -8.75 -15.65 20.06
C LEU A 156 -7.99 -14.49 20.69
N ARG A 157 -7.46 -13.58 19.87
CA ARG A 157 -6.72 -12.41 20.35
C ARG A 157 -7.62 -11.41 21.05
N ASP A 158 -8.80 -11.17 20.49
CA ASP A 158 -9.69 -10.10 20.89
C ASP A 158 -10.62 -10.50 22.05
N ASN A 159 -10.96 -11.77 22.15
CA ASN A 159 -11.97 -12.27 23.09
C ASN A 159 -11.42 -13.12 24.25
N ILE A 160 -10.16 -13.56 24.22
CA ILE A 160 -9.59 -14.36 25.30
C ILE A 160 -8.67 -13.51 26.18
N TRP A 161 -8.89 -13.56 27.49
CA TRP A 161 -8.02 -12.91 28.47
C TRP A 161 -6.56 -13.35 28.29
N ASN A 162 -5.64 -12.39 28.10
CA ASN A 162 -4.27 -12.65 27.66
C ASN A 162 -4.12 -13.31 26.26
N GLY A 163 -5.10 -13.23 25.38
CA GLY A 163 -5.06 -13.83 24.03
C GLY A 163 -3.80 -13.52 23.23
N GLU A 164 -3.25 -12.32 23.36
CA GLU A 164 -1.94 -11.97 22.76
C GLU A 164 -0.76 -12.78 23.32
N LYS A 165 -0.77 -13.16 24.61
CA LYS A 165 0.28 -14.01 25.18
C LYS A 165 0.12 -15.45 24.71
N VAL A 166 -1.11 -15.96 24.64
CA VAL A 166 -1.42 -17.29 24.08
C VAL A 166 -0.98 -17.35 22.63
N ILE A 167 -1.35 -16.37 21.82
CA ILE A 167 -0.93 -16.30 20.40
C ILE A 167 0.59 -16.12 20.26
N SER A 168 1.27 -15.38 21.15
CA SER A 168 2.73 -15.25 21.09
C SER A 168 3.45 -16.56 21.42
N SER A 169 2.91 -17.37 22.33
CA SER A 169 3.42 -18.70 22.62
C SER A 169 3.16 -19.69 21.48
N VAL A 170 1.97 -19.62 20.88
CA VAL A 170 1.58 -20.44 19.72
C VAL A 170 2.37 -20.03 18.46
N LYS A 171 2.76 -18.77 18.30
CA LYS A 171 3.56 -18.31 17.15
C LYS A 171 4.91 -19.02 17.02
N ASP A 172 5.57 -19.29 18.11
CA ASP A 172 6.86 -19.97 18.12
C ASP A 172 6.74 -21.43 17.67
N THR A 173 5.56 -22.05 17.84
CA THR A 173 5.29 -23.44 17.47
C THR A 173 4.59 -23.56 16.11
N VAL A 174 3.67 -22.64 15.78
CA VAL A 174 2.79 -22.76 14.59
C VAL A 174 3.37 -22.06 13.36
N TYR A 175 4.12 -20.95 13.53
CA TYR A 175 4.63 -20.16 12.38
C TYR A 175 6.11 -20.35 12.13
N LYS A 176 6.88 -20.83 13.12
CA LYS A 176 8.30 -21.08 12.95
C LYS A 176 8.49 -22.22 11.95
N ASP A 177 9.26 -21.94 10.91
CA ASP A 177 9.65 -22.89 9.86
C ASP A 177 8.50 -23.59 9.12
N LYS A 178 7.23 -23.17 9.30
CA LYS A 178 6.07 -23.81 8.67
C LYS A 178 6.12 -23.77 7.14
N GLU A 179 6.59 -22.67 6.61
CA GLU A 179 6.71 -22.45 5.15
C GLU A 179 8.18 -22.54 4.71
N LEU A 180 8.99 -23.30 5.45
CA LEU A 180 10.40 -23.51 5.12
C LEU A 180 10.53 -24.29 3.81
N ILE A 181 11.13 -23.65 2.82
CA ILE A 181 11.48 -24.27 1.55
C ILE A 181 13.00 -24.53 1.52
N ARG A 182 13.37 -25.77 1.23
CA ARG A 182 14.77 -26.18 1.02
C ARG A 182 14.96 -26.60 -0.43
N SER A 183 15.87 -25.94 -1.11
CA SER A 183 16.15 -26.26 -2.52
C SER A 183 17.31 -27.20 -2.67
N LYS A 184 17.18 -28.16 -3.59
CA LYS A 184 18.29 -29.06 -3.98
C LYS A 184 19.38 -28.24 -4.68
N LEU A 185 20.63 -28.53 -4.34
CA LEU A 185 21.82 -27.91 -4.93
C LEU A 185 22.62 -28.94 -5.70
N ARG A 186 23.19 -28.54 -6.84
CA ARG A 186 24.15 -29.33 -7.58
C ARG A 186 25.26 -28.42 -8.15
N LYS A 187 26.38 -29.01 -8.55
CA LYS A 187 27.42 -28.34 -9.35
C LYS A 187 27.01 -28.36 -10.82
N GLY A 188 27.37 -27.33 -11.57
CA GLY A 188 27.07 -27.25 -12.99
C GLY A 188 27.78 -26.10 -13.68
N ARG A 189 27.45 -25.89 -14.94
CA ARG A 189 27.93 -24.75 -15.72
C ARG A 189 27.12 -23.49 -15.37
N ARG A 190 27.72 -22.35 -15.66
CA ARG A 190 27.03 -21.06 -15.56
C ARG A 190 26.09 -20.91 -16.75
N ASP A 191 24.85 -20.60 -16.50
CA ASP A 191 23.83 -20.44 -17.54
C ASP A 191 24.19 -19.26 -18.45
N ARG A 192 23.91 -19.41 -19.74
CA ARG A 192 24.01 -18.32 -20.71
C ARG A 192 22.70 -17.51 -20.79
N GLN A 193 21.59 -18.16 -20.56
CA GLN A 193 20.23 -17.57 -20.58
C GLN A 193 19.94 -16.83 -19.28
N VAL A 194 20.51 -15.64 -19.11
CA VAL A 194 20.26 -14.76 -17.98
C VAL A 194 20.04 -13.34 -18.48
N ALA A 195 19.38 -12.52 -17.70
CA ALA A 195 19.11 -11.13 -18.05
C ALA A 195 20.40 -10.30 -18.30
N GLY A 196 21.53 -10.72 -17.73
CA GLY A 196 22.83 -10.11 -17.97
C GLY A 196 22.87 -8.61 -17.68
N LYS A 197 23.35 -7.82 -18.66
CA LYS A 197 23.41 -6.35 -18.53
C LYS A 197 22.04 -5.65 -18.64
N ARG A 198 21.03 -6.35 -19.19
CA ARG A 198 19.68 -5.80 -19.41
C ARG A 198 18.75 -5.95 -18.19
N GLY A 199 19.12 -6.76 -17.19
CA GLY A 199 18.34 -7.01 -16.00
C GLY A 199 18.88 -6.34 -14.75
N PRO A 200 18.27 -6.58 -13.57
CA PRO A 200 18.74 -6.08 -12.29
C PRO A 200 20.17 -6.56 -11.94
N ALA A 201 20.82 -5.92 -10.96
CA ALA A 201 22.14 -6.35 -10.53
C ALA A 201 22.09 -7.72 -9.86
N GLU A 202 22.99 -8.62 -10.30
CA GLU A 202 23.14 -9.94 -9.73
C GLU A 202 23.66 -9.87 -8.27
N ALA A 203 23.41 -10.93 -7.49
CA ALA A 203 23.83 -10.99 -6.10
C ALA A 203 25.37 -11.09 -5.97
N ARG A 204 25.92 -10.38 -5.00
CA ARG A 204 27.33 -10.49 -4.59
C ARG A 204 27.54 -11.75 -3.76
N MET A 205 28.10 -12.78 -4.37
CA MET A 205 28.21 -14.11 -3.80
C MET A 205 29.66 -14.50 -3.46
N LYS A 206 29.82 -15.56 -2.66
CA LYS A 206 31.08 -16.26 -2.44
C LYS A 206 31.49 -16.95 -3.73
N LYS A 207 32.77 -16.85 -4.14
CA LYS A 207 33.32 -17.45 -5.39
C LYS A 207 33.04 -18.96 -5.53
N LYS A 208 33.08 -19.71 -4.41
CA LYS A 208 32.81 -21.16 -4.40
C LYS A 208 31.40 -21.55 -4.89
N TYR A 209 30.44 -20.63 -4.87
CA TYR A 209 29.07 -20.88 -5.32
C TYR A 209 28.76 -20.38 -6.74
N TYR A 210 29.73 -19.81 -7.46
CA TYR A 210 29.52 -19.33 -8.82
C TYR A 210 29.11 -20.42 -9.81
N ARG A 211 29.47 -21.70 -9.52
CA ARG A 211 29.06 -22.88 -10.30
C ARG A 211 27.94 -23.67 -9.62
N ALA A 212 27.34 -23.14 -8.57
CA ALA A 212 26.16 -23.77 -7.96
C ALA A 212 24.94 -23.62 -8.87
N ARG A 213 24.13 -24.65 -8.89
CA ARG A 213 22.79 -24.63 -9.48
C ARG A 213 21.80 -25.03 -8.42
N MET A 214 20.77 -24.24 -8.27
CA MET A 214 19.72 -24.38 -7.28
C MET A 214 18.43 -24.73 -7.99
N ALA A 215 17.74 -25.78 -7.55
CA ALA A 215 16.42 -26.11 -8.08
C ALA A 215 15.48 -24.91 -7.89
N LYS A 216 14.68 -24.59 -8.91
CA LYS A 216 13.67 -23.51 -8.82
C LYS A 216 12.63 -23.79 -7.72
N GLY A 217 12.49 -25.06 -7.34
CA GLY A 217 11.61 -25.49 -6.24
C GLY A 217 10.16 -25.05 -6.48
N GLU A 218 9.59 -24.34 -5.51
CA GLU A 218 8.21 -23.86 -5.55
C GLU A 218 8.03 -22.52 -6.30
N LEU A 219 9.09 -22.00 -6.96
CA LEU A 219 8.97 -20.80 -7.80
C LEU A 219 8.03 -21.08 -8.98
N GLY A 220 6.86 -20.48 -8.97
CA GLY A 220 5.81 -20.72 -9.96
C GLY A 220 5.82 -19.73 -11.13
N ILE A 221 6.73 -18.73 -11.14
CA ILE A 221 6.93 -17.86 -12.29
C ILE A 221 7.75 -18.60 -13.35
N ASP A 222 7.23 -18.69 -14.57
CA ASP A 222 7.95 -19.28 -15.68
C ASP A 222 9.00 -18.31 -16.21
N VAL A 223 10.24 -18.80 -16.30
CA VAL A 223 11.39 -17.99 -16.66
C VAL A 223 12.16 -18.57 -17.84
N GLN A 224 12.83 -17.71 -18.57
CA GLN A 224 13.74 -18.07 -19.65
C GLN A 224 15.03 -18.70 -19.07
N GLY A 225 14.89 -19.87 -18.49
CA GLY A 225 15.95 -20.63 -17.86
C GLY A 225 16.15 -22.00 -18.50
N PRO A 226 17.14 -22.78 -18.02
CA PRO A 226 17.36 -24.15 -18.48
C PRO A 226 16.16 -25.05 -18.19
N ALA A 227 15.87 -25.95 -19.13
CA ALA A 227 14.74 -26.89 -19.05
C ALA A 227 14.81 -27.87 -17.87
N ASP A 228 16.01 -28.08 -17.31
CA ASP A 228 16.22 -29.01 -16.18
C ASP A 228 15.74 -28.50 -14.82
N GLY A 229 15.11 -27.32 -14.77
CA GLY A 229 14.54 -26.73 -13.56
C GLY A 229 15.57 -26.26 -12.52
N PHE A 230 16.87 -26.16 -12.89
CA PHE A 230 17.91 -25.64 -12.03
C PHE A 230 18.45 -24.31 -12.56
N LEU A 231 18.49 -23.31 -11.70
CA LEU A 231 18.96 -21.95 -11.99
C LEU A 231 20.27 -21.66 -11.26
N ASN A 232 21.11 -20.78 -11.80
CA ASN A 232 22.24 -20.27 -11.02
C ASN A 232 21.72 -19.28 -9.96
N PRO A 233 21.97 -19.52 -8.67
CA PRO A 233 21.50 -18.64 -7.62
C PRO A 233 22.09 -17.24 -7.76
N GLY A 234 21.31 -16.23 -7.39
CA GLY A 234 21.74 -14.84 -7.41
C GLY A 234 21.78 -14.19 -8.80
N ARG A 235 21.39 -14.91 -9.85
CA ARG A 235 21.25 -14.39 -11.21
C ARG A 235 19.79 -14.16 -11.55
N TRP A 236 19.54 -13.28 -12.49
CA TRP A 236 18.20 -12.92 -12.94
C TRP A 236 17.83 -13.60 -14.25
N TYR A 237 16.64 -14.16 -14.28
CA TYR A 237 16.04 -14.81 -15.44
C TYR A 237 14.77 -14.04 -15.81
N ALA A 238 14.64 -13.65 -17.08
CA ALA A 238 13.45 -12.96 -17.56
C ALA A 238 12.23 -13.89 -17.49
N SER A 239 11.08 -13.37 -17.10
CA SER A 239 9.82 -14.09 -17.25
C SER A 239 9.54 -14.34 -18.74
N ARG A 240 8.98 -15.53 -19.08
CA ARG A 240 8.53 -15.83 -20.45
C ARG A 240 7.31 -15.04 -20.82
N ASN A 241 6.36 -14.93 -19.87
CA ASN A 241 5.01 -14.48 -20.12
C ASN A 241 4.81 -12.99 -19.78
N THR A 242 5.73 -12.40 -19.00
CA THR A 242 5.60 -11.00 -18.58
C THR A 242 6.91 -10.24 -18.85
N PRO A 243 7.11 -9.69 -20.05
CA PRO A 243 8.31 -8.90 -20.38
C PRO A 243 8.52 -7.76 -19.38
N GLY A 244 9.79 -7.54 -18.96
CA GLY A 244 10.17 -6.56 -17.94
C GLY A 244 10.08 -7.10 -16.50
N VAL A 245 9.62 -8.34 -16.33
CA VAL A 245 9.66 -9.07 -15.05
C VAL A 245 10.81 -10.07 -15.07
N PHE A 246 11.51 -10.18 -13.96
CA PHE A 246 12.63 -11.09 -13.77
C PHE A 246 12.48 -11.84 -12.46
N ALA A 247 12.90 -13.10 -12.42
CA ALA A 247 12.97 -13.87 -11.18
C ALA A 247 14.36 -14.37 -10.86
N SER A 248 14.65 -14.56 -9.58
CA SER A 248 15.90 -15.07 -9.07
C SER A 248 15.69 -15.98 -7.87
N VAL A 249 16.48 -17.04 -7.78
CA VAL A 249 16.51 -17.96 -6.63
C VAL A 249 17.77 -17.72 -5.81
N TYR A 250 17.66 -17.83 -4.48
CA TYR A 250 18.77 -17.54 -3.58
C TYR A 250 18.67 -18.27 -2.25
N GLN A 251 19.76 -18.31 -1.51
CA GLN A 251 19.79 -18.59 -0.07
C GLN A 251 20.92 -17.78 0.60
N PRO A 252 20.74 -17.33 1.85
CA PRO A 252 21.69 -16.42 2.51
C PRO A 252 23.13 -16.94 2.61
N SER A 253 23.33 -18.26 2.71
CA SER A 253 24.66 -18.89 2.77
C SER A 253 25.57 -18.55 1.58
N PHE A 254 24.99 -18.17 0.43
CA PHE A 254 25.74 -17.77 -0.76
C PHE A 254 26.36 -16.38 -0.66
N THR A 255 25.82 -15.54 0.21
CA THR A 255 26.21 -14.13 0.34
C THR A 255 27.71 -13.98 0.59
N ARG A 256 28.33 -13.02 -0.11
CA ARG A 256 29.77 -12.71 -0.01
C ARG A 256 30.20 -12.48 1.44
N GLY A 257 31.35 -13.04 1.83
CA GLY A 257 31.83 -13.00 3.20
C GLY A 257 32.04 -11.59 3.76
N SER A 258 32.43 -10.61 2.93
CA SER A 258 32.57 -9.21 3.36
C SER A 258 31.24 -8.61 3.79
N ILE A 259 30.13 -8.95 3.11
CA ILE A 259 28.77 -8.51 3.50
C ILE A 259 28.39 -9.17 4.84
N MET A 260 28.60 -10.48 4.95
CA MET A 260 28.25 -11.24 6.15
C MET A 260 28.97 -10.74 7.42
N ARG A 261 30.20 -10.26 7.27
CA ARG A 261 31.01 -9.73 8.38
C ARG A 261 30.85 -8.24 8.63
N SER A 262 30.19 -7.50 7.73
CA SER A 262 29.97 -6.06 7.91
C SER A 262 28.82 -5.78 8.89
N TRP A 263 28.82 -4.60 9.50
CA TRP A 263 27.69 -4.06 10.28
C TRP A 263 27.14 -5.03 11.35
N LYS A 264 28.01 -5.74 12.07
CA LYS A 264 27.63 -6.69 13.13
C LYS A 264 26.82 -6.04 14.26
N SER A 265 26.99 -4.75 14.50
CA SER A 265 26.20 -3.98 15.47
C SER A 265 24.74 -3.75 15.05
N ARG A 266 24.44 -3.89 13.76
CA ARG A 266 23.08 -3.70 13.20
C ARG A 266 22.39 -4.99 12.80
N VAL A 267 23.15 -6.02 12.42
CA VAL A 267 22.64 -7.29 11.88
C VAL A 267 23.25 -8.45 12.65
N LEU A 268 22.40 -9.22 13.31
CA LEU A 268 22.79 -10.40 14.06
C LEU A 268 23.20 -11.55 13.13
N PRO A 269 23.99 -12.52 13.62
CA PRO A 269 24.26 -13.76 12.90
C PRO A 269 22.99 -14.53 12.60
N MET A 270 23.00 -15.22 11.48
CA MET A 270 21.94 -16.14 11.07
C MET A 270 22.25 -17.55 11.54
N ASP A 271 21.20 -18.32 11.83
CA ASP A 271 21.34 -19.75 12.14
C ASP A 271 21.46 -20.60 10.85
N ASN A 272 21.65 -21.91 11.05
CA ASN A 272 21.83 -22.83 9.93
C ASN A 272 20.55 -23.04 9.10
N VAL A 273 19.37 -22.91 9.71
CA VAL A 273 18.10 -23.08 9.01
C VAL A 273 17.89 -21.93 8.06
N GLU A 274 17.94 -20.70 8.54
CA GLU A 274 17.72 -19.53 7.67
C GLU A 274 18.85 -19.32 6.66
N ASN A 275 20.08 -19.76 6.98
CA ASN A 275 21.19 -19.73 6.02
C ASN A 275 20.93 -20.57 4.77
N THR A 276 20.15 -21.65 4.88
CA THR A 276 19.86 -22.60 3.79
C THR A 276 18.41 -22.53 3.28
N ALA A 277 17.56 -21.78 3.94
CA ALA A 277 16.18 -21.57 3.49
C ALA A 277 16.13 -20.81 2.16
N ALA A 278 15.20 -21.21 1.29
CA ALA A 278 15.05 -20.60 -0.03
C ALA A 278 14.50 -19.18 0.06
N VAL A 279 15.02 -18.33 -0.82
CA VAL A 279 14.55 -16.97 -1.09
C VAL A 279 14.23 -16.88 -2.58
N TYR A 280 13.05 -16.39 -2.90
CA TYR A 280 12.66 -16.07 -4.27
C TYR A 280 12.52 -14.55 -4.40
N LEU A 281 13.10 -14.00 -5.48
CA LEU A 281 12.99 -12.57 -5.74
C LEU A 281 12.36 -12.37 -7.12
N VAL A 282 11.47 -11.39 -7.19
CA VAL A 282 10.79 -10.97 -8.43
C VAL A 282 11.06 -9.49 -8.63
N ALA A 283 11.65 -9.12 -9.75
CA ALA A 283 12.00 -7.75 -10.08
C ALA A 283 11.15 -7.22 -11.23
N PHE A 284 10.72 -5.98 -11.11
CA PHE A 284 9.94 -5.24 -12.10
C PHE A 284 10.79 -4.06 -12.60
N GLU A 285 10.98 -3.96 -13.93
CA GLU A 285 11.67 -2.83 -14.56
C GLU A 285 10.74 -1.61 -14.60
N MET A 286 11.02 -0.60 -13.76
CA MET A 286 10.11 0.53 -13.53
C MET A 286 9.94 1.45 -14.75
N ASP A 287 10.78 1.30 -15.76
CA ASP A 287 10.59 1.98 -17.06
C ASP A 287 9.39 1.43 -17.84
N GLN A 288 9.01 0.16 -17.58
CA GLN A 288 7.91 -0.53 -18.28
C GLN A 288 6.60 -0.55 -17.48
N PHE A 289 6.66 -0.28 -16.19
CA PHE A 289 5.51 -0.41 -15.30
C PHE A 289 5.25 0.86 -14.49
N ASP A 290 3.96 1.12 -14.27
CA ASP A 290 3.46 1.98 -13.22
C ASP A 290 3.14 1.12 -12.00
N ILE A 291 3.40 1.63 -10.81
CA ILE A 291 2.97 1.00 -9.56
C ILE A 291 1.85 1.81 -8.94
N ALA A 292 0.86 1.12 -8.37
CA ALA A 292 -0.18 1.75 -7.58
C ALA A 292 -0.43 0.98 -6.28
N TYR A 293 -1.19 1.59 -5.38
CA TYR A 293 -1.53 1.07 -4.08
C TYR A 293 -3.02 1.23 -3.83
N ALA A 294 -3.64 0.21 -3.25
CA ALA A 294 -5.04 0.28 -2.86
C ALA A 294 -5.24 -0.30 -1.44
N LEU A 295 -6.22 0.28 -0.75
CA LEU A 295 -6.66 -0.20 0.56
C LEU A 295 -7.50 -1.46 0.41
N GLY A 296 -7.27 -2.40 1.30
CA GLY A 296 -8.19 -3.51 1.55
C GLY A 296 -9.44 -3.06 2.31
N THR A 297 -10.46 -3.91 2.34
CA THR A 297 -11.74 -3.58 2.98
C THR A 297 -11.65 -3.42 4.51
N ASP A 298 -10.58 -3.95 5.14
CA ASP A 298 -10.29 -3.75 6.57
C ASP A 298 -9.67 -2.37 6.90
N HIS A 299 -9.38 -1.56 5.92
CA HIS A 299 -8.79 -0.25 6.07
C HIS A 299 -9.66 0.85 5.48
N PRO A 300 -9.57 2.07 6.00
CA PRO A 300 -8.93 2.45 7.25
C PRO A 300 -9.74 2.02 8.49
N ARG A 301 -9.07 1.89 9.64
CA ARG A 301 -9.73 1.67 10.94
C ARG A 301 -9.55 2.88 11.84
N VAL A 302 -10.59 3.28 12.52
CA VAL A 302 -10.54 4.25 13.60
C VAL A 302 -10.02 3.63 14.91
N SER A 303 -9.79 4.43 15.92
CA SER A 303 -9.35 4.06 17.26
C SER A 303 -7.88 3.58 17.36
N TYR A 304 -7.44 3.38 18.57
CA TYR A 304 -6.12 2.81 18.85
C TYR A 304 -6.12 1.31 18.56
N SER A 305 -4.99 0.84 18.04
CA SER A 305 -4.72 -0.60 18.05
C SER A 305 -4.66 -1.11 19.50
N GLU A 306 -5.22 -2.28 19.77
CA GLU A 306 -5.14 -2.97 21.07
C GLU A 306 -3.69 -3.19 21.51
N ARG A 307 -2.77 -3.26 20.56
CA ARG A 307 -1.34 -3.38 20.82
C ARG A 307 -0.71 -2.10 21.39
N THR A 308 -1.40 -0.96 21.30
CA THR A 308 -0.93 0.30 21.90
C THR A 308 -1.07 0.22 23.41
N PRO A 309 0.04 0.26 24.18
CA PRO A 309 -0.03 0.28 25.62
C PRO A 309 -0.87 1.45 26.13
N ALA A 310 -1.72 1.24 27.14
CA ALA A 310 -2.61 2.28 27.67
C ALA A 310 -1.88 3.59 28.01
N ARG A 311 -0.68 3.51 28.59
CA ARG A 311 0.18 4.66 28.91
C ARG A 311 0.63 5.51 27.70
N HIS A 312 0.45 5.02 26.47
CA HIS A 312 0.79 5.74 25.24
C HIS A 312 -0.46 6.22 24.48
N ARG A 313 -1.65 5.91 24.99
CA ARG A 313 -2.90 6.46 24.46
C ARG A 313 -3.11 7.87 25.00
N VAL A 314 -3.64 8.74 24.18
CA VAL A 314 -3.95 10.11 24.56
C VAL A 314 -5.39 10.14 25.05
N ALA A 315 -5.60 10.66 26.25
CA ALA A 315 -6.93 10.76 26.83
C ALA A 315 -7.85 11.65 25.96
N GLY A 316 -9.09 11.23 25.79
CA GLY A 316 -10.08 11.93 24.97
C GLY A 316 -9.88 11.82 23.44
N TRP A 317 -8.83 11.13 22.98
CA TRP A 317 -8.63 10.92 21.55
C TRP A 317 -9.15 9.57 21.10
N GLN A 318 -9.80 9.58 19.95
CA GLN A 318 -10.39 8.36 19.37
C GLN A 318 -9.38 7.49 18.59
N GLY A 319 -8.13 7.90 18.52
CA GLY A 319 -7.06 7.17 17.86
C GLY A 319 -5.85 8.06 17.61
N PRO A 320 -4.77 7.52 17.05
CA PRO A 320 -3.51 8.26 16.85
C PRO A 320 -3.66 9.49 15.94
N ASP A 321 -4.66 9.52 15.07
CA ASP A 321 -4.94 10.63 14.16
C ASP A 321 -6.10 11.52 14.64
N SER A 322 -6.70 11.22 15.79
CA SER A 322 -7.88 11.91 16.36
C SER A 322 -9.14 11.81 15.49
N ILE A 323 -9.22 10.77 14.64
CA ILE A 323 -10.36 10.55 13.75
C ILE A 323 -11.26 9.49 14.35
N GLY A 324 -12.56 9.77 14.42
CA GLY A 324 -13.60 8.88 14.91
C GLY A 324 -14.46 8.25 13.83
N ASP A 325 -14.49 8.86 12.64
CA ASP A 325 -15.29 8.38 11.52
C ASP A 325 -14.56 8.55 10.18
N TYR A 326 -14.58 7.53 9.36
CA TYR A 326 -14.08 7.56 7.99
C TYR A 326 -15.18 7.70 6.94
N GLN A 327 -16.45 7.62 7.34
CA GLN A 327 -17.55 7.75 6.37
C GLN A 327 -17.55 9.14 5.71
N PRO A 328 -17.89 9.21 4.42
CA PRO A 328 -18.39 8.16 3.52
C PRO A 328 -17.31 7.38 2.76
N LEU A 329 -16.05 7.36 3.21
CA LEU A 329 -14.98 6.65 2.52
C LEU A 329 -15.34 5.18 2.34
N ALA A 330 -15.32 4.72 1.09
CA ALA A 330 -15.54 3.33 0.72
C ALA A 330 -14.22 2.70 0.25
N SER A 331 -13.91 1.52 0.79
CA SER A 331 -12.75 0.72 0.40
C SER A 331 -13.21 -0.57 -0.29
N PRO A 332 -13.25 -0.61 -1.63
CA PRO A 332 -13.67 -1.79 -2.38
C PRO A 332 -12.73 -2.99 -2.24
N GLY A 333 -11.47 -2.77 -1.82
CA GLY A 333 -10.48 -3.83 -1.65
C GLY A 333 -10.04 -4.50 -2.96
N MET A 334 -10.17 -3.82 -4.07
CA MET A 334 -9.87 -4.31 -5.42
C MET A 334 -9.16 -3.25 -6.24
N VAL A 335 -8.57 -3.69 -7.35
CA VAL A 335 -8.07 -2.79 -8.40
C VAL A 335 -9.24 -2.03 -9.04
N ASN A 336 -9.06 -0.74 -9.29
CA ASN A 336 -10.04 0.08 -9.98
C ASN A 336 -10.34 -0.50 -11.39
N PRO A 337 -11.61 -0.58 -11.82
CA PRO A 337 -11.98 -1.19 -13.11
C PRO A 337 -11.33 -0.52 -14.33
N VAL A 338 -11.00 0.78 -14.28
CA VAL A 338 -10.30 1.46 -15.39
C VAL A 338 -8.82 1.08 -15.51
N ASP A 339 -8.24 0.52 -14.46
CA ASP A 339 -6.85 0.07 -14.44
C ASP A 339 -6.72 -1.44 -14.65
N ALA A 340 -7.80 -2.21 -14.45
CA ALA A 340 -7.77 -3.67 -14.38
C ALA A 340 -7.13 -4.36 -15.60
N GLU A 341 -7.38 -3.85 -16.81
CA GLU A 341 -6.84 -4.41 -18.05
C GLU A 341 -5.31 -4.24 -18.20
N ARG A 342 -4.75 -3.26 -17.51
CA ARG A 342 -3.32 -2.95 -17.55
C ARG A 342 -2.52 -3.69 -16.47
N VAL A 343 -3.21 -4.29 -15.50
CA VAL A 343 -2.54 -4.93 -14.36
C VAL A 343 -1.79 -6.18 -14.82
N VAL A 344 -0.52 -6.25 -14.48
CA VAL A 344 0.39 -7.37 -14.79
C VAL A 344 0.88 -8.10 -13.55
N ALA A 345 0.71 -7.51 -12.37
CA ALA A 345 1.02 -8.17 -11.11
C ALA A 345 0.32 -7.48 -9.93
N SER A 346 0.10 -8.22 -8.86
CA SER A 346 -0.26 -7.65 -7.57
C SER A 346 0.44 -8.36 -6.42
N PHE A 347 0.64 -7.66 -5.31
CA PHE A 347 1.22 -8.23 -4.09
C PHE A 347 0.75 -7.48 -2.84
N THR A 348 0.70 -8.20 -1.72
CA THR A 348 0.26 -7.64 -0.44
C THR A 348 1.13 -6.49 0.05
N GLY A 349 0.49 -5.44 0.56
CA GLY A 349 1.13 -4.15 0.84
C GLY A 349 1.82 -4.00 2.20
N GLY A 350 1.52 -4.87 3.18
CA GLY A 350 2.13 -4.77 4.51
C GLY A 350 1.18 -5.06 5.66
N PHE A 351 1.61 -4.72 6.87
CA PHE A 351 0.86 -4.99 8.08
C PHE A 351 -0.47 -4.23 8.13
N LYS A 352 -1.52 -4.91 8.52
CA LYS A 352 -2.81 -4.26 8.83
C LYS A 352 -2.63 -3.18 9.90
N ARG A 353 -3.51 -2.19 9.92
CA ARG A 353 -3.55 -1.10 10.90
C ARG A 353 -3.41 -1.61 12.34
N LYS A 354 -4.14 -2.66 12.69
CA LYS A 354 -4.10 -3.34 13.97
C LYS A 354 -2.70 -3.81 14.39
N HIS A 355 -1.86 -4.23 13.43
CA HIS A 355 -0.52 -4.74 13.65
C HIS A 355 0.58 -3.69 13.44
N SER A 356 0.24 -2.49 13.02
CA SER A 356 1.17 -1.45 12.57
C SER A 356 1.76 -0.59 13.69
N VAL A 357 1.49 -0.89 14.96
CA VAL A 357 1.94 -0.09 16.10
C VAL A 357 3.23 -0.63 16.71
N PHE A 358 4.10 0.28 17.12
CA PHE A 358 5.27 -0.05 17.94
C PHE A 358 4.87 -0.23 19.41
N ARG A 359 5.20 -1.37 19.99
CA ARG A 359 4.95 -1.67 21.42
C ARG A 359 6.11 -1.25 22.31
N TRP A 360 7.31 -1.16 21.77
CA TRP A 360 8.56 -0.98 22.50
C TRP A 360 9.49 0.01 21.81
N GLY A 361 10.44 0.53 22.56
CA GLY A 361 11.47 1.42 22.04
C GLY A 361 11.00 2.87 21.84
N PRO A 362 11.79 3.71 21.19
CA PRO A 362 11.52 5.14 21.09
C PRO A 362 10.23 5.47 20.33
N TYR A 363 9.88 4.69 19.32
CA TYR A 363 8.65 4.90 18.54
C TYR A 363 7.39 4.58 19.34
N ALA A 364 7.43 3.60 20.25
CA ALA A 364 6.31 3.27 21.10
C ALA A 364 5.94 4.38 22.11
N ARG A 365 6.88 5.27 22.42
CA ARG A 365 6.68 6.39 23.34
C ARG A 365 6.01 7.59 22.69
N ARG A 366 5.95 7.63 21.37
CA ARG A 366 5.27 8.68 20.61
C ARG A 366 3.76 8.49 20.70
N LYS A 367 3.02 9.54 20.34
CA LYS A 367 1.56 9.54 20.29
C LYS A 367 1.04 8.28 19.57
N GLY A 368 0.14 7.56 20.23
CA GLY A 368 -0.45 6.36 19.70
C GLY A 368 0.49 5.17 19.51
N GLY A 369 1.68 5.15 20.16
CA GLY A 369 2.66 4.08 19.93
C GLY A 369 3.25 4.08 18.52
N THR A 370 3.22 5.20 17.84
CA THR A 370 3.61 5.41 16.46
C THR A 370 2.96 4.39 15.52
N HIS A 371 1.72 4.63 15.15
CA HIS A 371 1.03 3.89 14.09
C HIS A 371 1.62 4.21 12.72
N TYR A 372 1.56 3.27 11.79
CA TYR A 372 1.96 3.50 10.40
C TYR A 372 0.96 4.41 9.70
N GLY A 373 1.49 5.41 9.01
CA GLY A 373 0.72 6.29 8.17
C GLY A 373 0.51 5.71 6.77
N PHE A 374 -0.56 6.12 6.12
CA PHE A 374 -0.80 5.81 4.72
C PHE A 374 -1.76 6.78 4.07
N MET A 375 -1.59 6.94 2.78
CA MET A 375 -2.46 7.69 1.90
C MET A 375 -2.61 6.98 0.55
N GLN A 376 -3.73 7.19 -0.09
CA GLN A 376 -4.03 6.68 -1.42
C GLN A 376 -4.69 7.76 -2.27
N ASP A 377 -4.31 7.84 -3.54
CA ASP A 377 -4.87 8.78 -4.50
C ASP A 377 -4.94 10.23 -3.98
N GLY A 378 -3.89 10.66 -3.27
CA GLY A 378 -3.76 12.00 -2.70
C GLY A 378 -4.53 12.22 -1.40
N VAL A 379 -5.23 11.22 -0.88
CA VAL A 379 -6.04 11.30 0.35
C VAL A 379 -5.31 10.64 1.52
N VAL A 380 -5.12 11.37 2.62
CA VAL A 380 -4.48 10.89 3.85
C VAL A 380 -5.52 10.19 4.71
N PHE A 381 -5.28 8.95 5.09
CA PHE A 381 -6.13 8.16 5.99
C PHE A 381 -5.53 8.01 7.38
N SER A 382 -4.22 8.08 7.45
CA SER A 382 -3.47 8.04 8.69
C SER A 382 -2.20 8.84 8.52
N THR A 383 -1.90 9.69 9.50
CA THR A 383 -0.77 10.60 9.47
C THR A 383 0.55 9.84 9.27
N LEU A 384 1.35 10.30 8.33
CA LEU A 384 2.67 9.73 8.05
C LEU A 384 3.64 10.08 9.17
N GLN A 385 4.34 9.08 9.68
CA GLN A 385 5.20 9.19 10.85
C GLN A 385 6.67 9.30 10.44
N GLU A 386 7.36 10.28 11.00
CA GLU A 386 8.80 10.47 10.81
C GLU A 386 9.61 9.26 11.27
N GLY A 387 10.63 8.89 10.49
CA GLY A 387 11.53 7.79 10.77
C GLY A 387 11.04 6.42 10.36
N LEU A 388 9.86 6.32 9.72
CA LEU A 388 9.34 5.06 9.21
C LEU A 388 9.66 4.85 7.73
N ALA A 389 9.92 3.59 7.38
CA ALA A 389 10.12 3.17 6.00
C ALA A 389 8.83 3.34 5.20
N THR A 390 8.91 4.06 4.09
CA THR A 390 7.76 4.50 3.31
C THR A 390 7.96 4.21 1.83
N ALA A 391 6.96 3.58 1.21
CA ALA A 391 6.82 3.50 -0.24
C ALA A 391 6.00 4.71 -0.70
N ILE A 392 6.51 5.45 -1.68
CA ILE A 392 5.92 6.71 -2.15
C ILE A 392 5.80 6.68 -3.67
N LEU A 393 4.65 7.05 -4.20
CA LEU A 393 4.45 7.41 -5.60
C LEU A 393 4.06 8.88 -5.69
N THR A 394 4.79 9.63 -6.49
CA THR A 394 4.43 11.02 -6.80
C THR A 394 3.42 11.10 -7.94
N LYS A 395 2.79 12.25 -8.12
CA LYS A 395 1.87 12.54 -9.23
C LYS A 395 2.57 12.47 -10.59
N SER A 396 3.86 12.82 -10.63
CA SER A 396 4.70 12.69 -11.82
C SER A 396 5.10 11.25 -12.16
N GLY A 397 4.62 10.25 -11.39
CA GLY A 397 4.91 8.84 -11.61
C GLY A 397 6.26 8.36 -11.03
N GLY A 398 6.97 9.21 -10.30
CA GLY A 398 8.21 8.84 -9.61
C GLY A 398 7.92 7.92 -8.42
N PHE A 399 8.43 6.68 -8.46
CA PHE A 399 8.35 5.74 -7.35
C PHE A 399 9.66 5.72 -6.56
N GLU A 400 9.56 5.84 -5.24
CA GLU A 400 10.70 5.77 -4.32
C GLU A 400 10.39 5.02 -3.02
N LEU A 401 11.40 4.40 -2.45
CA LEU A 401 11.39 3.91 -1.08
C LEU A 401 12.35 4.76 -0.25
N LYS A 402 11.89 5.30 0.87
CA LYS A 402 12.74 6.11 1.76
C LYS A 402 12.24 6.09 3.20
N THR A 403 13.08 6.56 4.11
CA THR A 403 12.67 6.91 5.47
C THR A 403 11.98 8.27 5.46
N TRP A 404 10.72 8.33 5.91
CA TRP A 404 9.96 9.57 5.98
C TRP A 404 10.60 10.56 6.94
N ASN A 405 10.78 11.79 6.53
CA ASN A 405 11.27 12.86 7.37
C ASN A 405 10.27 14.03 7.45
N LYS A 406 10.54 15.00 8.33
CA LYS A 406 9.64 16.12 8.58
C LYS A 406 9.34 16.95 7.31
N ASN A 407 10.34 17.14 6.44
CA ASN A 407 10.19 17.93 5.22
C ASN A 407 9.29 17.24 4.17
N ASP A 408 9.12 15.91 4.26
CA ASP A 408 8.21 15.20 3.36
C ASP A 408 6.75 15.60 3.57
N ASN A 409 6.40 16.16 4.74
CA ASN A 409 5.04 16.69 4.98
C ASN A 409 4.71 17.92 4.11
N GLU A 410 5.71 18.65 3.63
CA GLU A 410 5.53 19.77 2.72
C GLU A 410 5.21 19.29 1.30
N ARG A 411 5.67 18.08 0.96
CA ARG A 411 5.46 17.45 -0.35
C ARG A 411 4.15 16.65 -0.47
N LEU A 412 3.31 16.62 0.56
CA LEU A 412 2.04 15.84 0.52
C LEU A 412 1.18 16.18 -0.69
N GLY A 413 1.19 17.46 -1.15
CA GLY A 413 0.47 17.89 -2.36
C GLY A 413 0.96 17.22 -3.65
N GLU A 414 2.18 16.71 -3.69
CA GLU A 414 2.79 16.05 -4.86
C GLU A 414 2.66 14.52 -4.81
N ILE A 415 2.20 13.97 -3.69
CA ILE A 415 2.18 12.53 -3.46
C ILE A 415 0.83 11.96 -3.86
N ARG A 416 0.86 10.93 -4.70
CA ARG A 416 -0.31 10.16 -5.08
C ARG A 416 -0.63 9.08 -4.06
N PHE A 417 0.38 8.29 -3.65
CA PHE A 417 0.24 7.41 -2.49
C PHE A 417 1.50 7.38 -1.62
N ALA A 418 1.33 7.10 -0.35
CA ALA A 418 2.40 6.78 0.58
C ALA A 418 1.94 5.66 1.52
N ARG A 419 2.77 4.63 1.69
CA ARG A 419 2.48 3.50 2.57
C ARG A 419 3.68 3.21 3.46
N GLN A 420 3.50 3.35 4.77
CA GLN A 420 4.53 3.05 5.76
C GLN A 420 4.42 1.61 6.24
N ASN A 421 5.56 0.93 6.42
CA ASN A 421 5.58 -0.41 7.00
C ASN A 421 6.83 -0.67 7.85
N GLY A 422 6.83 -0.11 9.05
CA GLY A 422 7.90 -0.31 10.03
C GLY A 422 9.16 0.50 9.76
N LEU A 423 10.28 -0.06 10.13
CA LEU A 423 11.60 0.54 9.98
C LEU A 423 12.31 -0.06 8.76
N PRO A 424 13.28 0.64 8.16
CA PRO A 424 13.98 0.14 6.98
C PRO A 424 14.79 -1.13 7.27
N LEU A 425 14.76 -2.08 6.34
CA LEU A 425 15.69 -3.22 6.29
C LEU A 425 17.05 -2.79 5.73
N ILE A 426 17.01 -2.00 4.67
CA ILE A 426 18.15 -1.28 4.10
C ILE A 426 17.77 0.20 4.08
N ASP A 427 18.68 1.05 4.52
CA ASP A 427 18.50 2.49 4.60
C ASP A 427 19.69 3.20 3.95
N TYR A 428 19.45 4.36 3.35
CA TYR A 428 20.52 5.18 2.79
C TYR A 428 21.16 6.06 3.88
N ASP A 429 22.46 5.94 4.03
CA ASP A 429 23.26 6.77 4.94
C ASP A 429 23.85 7.95 4.15
N PRO A 430 23.35 9.19 4.33
CA PRO A 430 23.79 10.34 3.54
C PRO A 430 25.23 10.75 3.90
N VAL A 431 25.68 10.51 5.12
CA VAL A 431 27.04 10.84 5.57
C VAL A 431 28.06 9.92 4.89
N ARG A 432 27.75 8.63 4.83
CA ARG A 432 28.61 7.62 4.18
C ARG A 432 28.31 7.48 2.69
N ARG A 433 27.28 8.13 2.18
CA ARG A 433 26.81 8.08 0.78
C ARG A 433 26.65 6.65 0.27
N LYS A 434 26.06 5.79 1.09
CA LYS A 434 25.82 4.37 0.76
C LYS A 434 24.66 3.77 1.50
N SER A 435 24.13 2.69 0.93
CA SER A 435 23.05 1.90 1.51
C SER A 435 23.59 0.91 2.53
N LEU A 436 22.99 0.86 3.70
CA LEU A 436 23.41 0.09 4.87
C LEU A 436 22.21 -0.66 5.45
N PRO A 437 22.44 -1.73 6.24
CA PRO A 437 21.36 -2.30 7.04
C PRO A 437 20.73 -1.25 7.96
N GLY A 438 19.43 -1.24 8.04
CA GLY A 438 18.67 -0.35 8.91
C GLY A 438 19.15 -0.45 10.37
N LYS A 439 19.11 0.67 11.08
CA LYS A 439 19.66 0.83 12.45
C LYS A 439 19.15 -0.22 13.44
N TYR A 440 17.91 -0.70 13.27
CA TYR A 440 17.25 -1.58 14.24
C TYR A 440 16.93 -2.98 13.70
N VAL A 441 17.51 -3.41 12.59
CA VAL A 441 17.29 -4.74 12.01
C VAL A 441 17.56 -5.86 13.02
N GLY A 442 18.66 -5.78 13.77
CA GLY A 442 19.01 -6.74 14.81
C GLY A 442 18.34 -6.49 16.17
N ASN A 443 17.43 -5.52 16.26
CA ASN A 443 16.82 -5.14 17.54
C ASN A 443 15.30 -5.21 17.50
N ASN A 444 14.75 -6.30 18.01
CA ASN A 444 13.32 -6.55 17.98
C ASN A 444 12.50 -5.60 18.86
N ARG A 445 13.07 -5.15 19.99
CA ARG A 445 12.35 -4.23 20.89
C ARG A 445 12.23 -2.82 20.34
N LYS A 446 13.15 -2.40 19.48
CA LYS A 446 13.11 -1.07 18.83
C LYS A 446 12.49 -1.08 17.46
N GLY A 447 12.39 -2.27 16.82
CA GLY A 447 11.71 -2.48 15.53
C GLY A 447 10.37 -3.20 15.71
N ASN A 448 9.44 -3.02 14.79
CA ASN A 448 8.18 -3.76 14.75
C ASN A 448 8.24 -4.88 13.72
N TRP A 449 9.16 -5.84 13.92
CA TRP A 449 9.45 -6.89 12.95
C TRP A 449 8.45 -8.05 12.94
N SER A 450 7.78 -8.29 14.07
CA SER A 450 6.81 -9.39 14.19
C SER A 450 5.76 -9.11 15.26
N GLY A 451 5.89 -8.00 15.98
CA GLY A 451 5.13 -7.74 17.19
C GLY A 451 5.45 -8.67 18.36
N SER A 452 6.40 -9.61 18.22
CA SER A 452 6.88 -10.48 19.29
C SER A 452 8.11 -9.87 19.97
N LYS A 453 8.47 -10.41 21.13
CA LYS A 453 9.68 -9.99 21.88
C LYS A 453 10.99 -10.57 21.29
N GLN A 454 10.90 -11.50 20.34
CA GLN A 454 12.05 -12.26 19.86
C GLN A 454 12.40 -11.89 18.43
N ASN A 455 13.56 -11.29 18.24
CA ASN A 455 14.12 -10.95 16.92
C ASN A 455 14.77 -12.15 16.20
N THR A 456 14.81 -13.29 16.86
CA THR A 456 15.35 -14.55 16.35
C THR A 456 14.29 -15.46 15.78
N ILE A 457 13.00 -15.08 15.83
CA ILE A 457 11.92 -15.88 15.26
C ILE A 457 12.01 -15.86 13.75
N ARG A 458 12.33 -17.00 13.19
CA ARG A 458 12.17 -17.27 11.77
C ARG A 458 10.68 -17.37 11.44
N ALA A 459 10.30 -16.77 10.33
CA ALA A 459 8.95 -16.84 9.80
C ALA A 459 9.01 -16.63 8.29
N LEU A 460 7.93 -16.98 7.62
CA LEU A 460 7.67 -16.52 6.26
C LEU A 460 7.58 -14.99 6.27
N ARG A 461 8.38 -14.33 5.45
CA ARG A 461 8.45 -12.86 5.35
C ARG A 461 8.55 -12.41 3.92
N THR A 462 8.11 -11.18 3.70
CA THR A 462 8.31 -10.51 2.41
C THR A 462 8.86 -9.10 2.61
N GLY A 463 9.46 -8.58 1.57
CA GLY A 463 9.99 -7.22 1.55
C GLY A 463 10.05 -6.68 0.14
N LEU A 464 10.12 -5.36 0.04
CA LEU A 464 10.28 -4.64 -1.22
C LEU A 464 11.57 -3.85 -1.18
N CYS A 465 12.37 -3.96 -2.24
CA CYS A 465 13.63 -3.25 -2.41
C CYS A 465 13.58 -2.42 -3.68
N MET A 466 14.19 -1.25 -3.64
CA MET A 466 14.57 -0.50 -4.84
C MET A 466 16.04 -0.73 -5.16
N GLN A 467 16.32 -0.93 -6.43
CA GLN A 467 17.67 -1.07 -6.95
C GLN A 467 17.82 -0.23 -8.20
N THR A 468 18.89 0.55 -8.28
CA THR A 468 19.29 1.27 -9.49
C THR A 468 20.47 0.59 -10.14
N ARG A 469 20.37 0.33 -11.44
CA ARG A 469 21.46 -0.23 -12.24
C ARG A 469 21.48 0.35 -13.64
N ASN A 470 22.61 0.92 -14.03
CA ASN A 470 22.80 1.51 -15.37
C ASN A 470 21.70 2.54 -15.73
N GLY A 471 21.32 3.37 -14.78
CA GLY A 471 20.25 4.36 -14.92
C GLY A 471 18.82 3.81 -14.81
N LYS A 472 18.63 2.50 -14.89
CA LYS A 472 17.31 1.87 -14.74
C LYS A 472 16.98 1.55 -13.29
N LYS A 473 15.72 1.74 -12.91
CA LYS A 473 15.18 1.40 -11.58
C LYS A 473 14.43 0.08 -11.63
N TYR A 474 14.63 -0.73 -10.59
CA TYR A 474 13.93 -2.00 -10.39
C TYR A 474 13.26 -2.03 -9.02
N ALA A 475 11.98 -2.35 -8.98
CA ALA A 475 11.28 -2.71 -7.75
C ALA A 475 11.39 -4.22 -7.56
N ILE A 476 12.01 -4.67 -6.47
CA ILE A 476 12.31 -6.08 -6.23
C ILE A 476 11.52 -6.57 -5.02
N TYR A 477 10.54 -7.42 -5.27
CA TYR A 477 9.84 -8.15 -4.22
C TYR A 477 10.66 -9.36 -3.80
N GLY A 478 10.78 -9.60 -2.49
CA GLY A 478 11.47 -10.77 -1.93
C GLY A 478 10.54 -11.62 -1.09
N TYR A 479 10.45 -12.91 -1.40
CA TYR A 479 9.80 -13.97 -0.62
C TYR A 479 10.86 -14.75 0.16
N PHE A 480 10.76 -14.78 1.47
CA PHE A 480 11.71 -15.36 2.41
C PHE A 480 11.01 -16.48 3.20
N SER A 481 11.19 -17.73 2.80
CA SER A 481 10.39 -18.86 3.26
C SER A 481 10.45 -19.12 4.77
N SER A 482 11.61 -18.92 5.41
CA SER A 482 11.76 -18.99 6.87
C SER A 482 12.98 -18.18 7.33
N HIS A 483 12.77 -16.87 7.55
CA HIS A 483 13.87 -15.95 7.79
C HIS A 483 13.55 -14.92 8.87
N THR A 484 14.62 -14.36 9.45
CA THR A 484 14.58 -13.17 10.30
C THR A 484 14.81 -11.90 9.46
N PRO A 485 14.51 -10.70 9.98
CA PRO A 485 14.90 -9.44 9.35
C PRO A 485 16.42 -9.33 9.06
N ASN A 486 17.23 -10.01 9.88
CA ASN A 486 18.69 -10.05 9.68
C ASN A 486 19.06 -10.72 8.37
N ALA A 487 18.48 -11.88 8.10
CA ALA A 487 18.68 -12.59 6.83
C ALA A 487 18.17 -11.78 5.63
N MET A 488 16.99 -11.15 5.76
CA MET A 488 16.45 -10.28 4.71
C MET A 488 17.41 -9.15 4.37
N ALA A 489 17.93 -8.44 5.37
CA ALA A 489 18.89 -7.36 5.16
C ALA A 489 20.17 -7.85 4.47
N ARG A 490 20.68 -9.04 4.82
CA ARG A 490 21.86 -9.63 4.17
C ARG A 490 21.61 -9.98 2.71
N VAL A 491 20.45 -10.53 2.39
CA VAL A 491 20.05 -10.84 1.01
C VAL A 491 19.90 -9.55 0.20
N PHE A 492 19.16 -8.56 0.70
CA PHE A 492 19.02 -7.27 0.02
C PHE A 492 20.36 -6.53 -0.15
N GLN A 493 21.29 -6.63 0.82
CA GLN A 493 22.65 -6.16 0.62
C GLN A 493 23.39 -6.92 -0.50
N ALA A 494 23.20 -8.25 -0.58
CA ALA A 494 23.82 -9.05 -1.64
C ALA A 494 23.36 -8.62 -3.02
N TYR A 495 22.08 -8.30 -3.17
CA TYR A 495 21.48 -7.80 -4.43
C TYR A 495 21.66 -6.30 -4.65
N ASN A 496 22.48 -5.61 -3.87
CA ASN A 496 22.76 -4.17 -4.05
C ASN A 496 21.49 -3.29 -3.97
N CYS A 497 20.57 -3.60 -3.07
CA CYS A 497 19.41 -2.75 -2.83
C CYS A 497 19.82 -1.36 -2.35
N ASP A 498 19.27 -0.32 -2.96
CA ASP A 498 19.46 1.07 -2.55
C ASP A 498 18.70 1.35 -1.26
N TYR A 499 17.49 0.82 -1.17
CA TYR A 499 16.61 0.88 0.00
C TYR A 499 15.73 -0.37 0.07
N ALA A 500 15.32 -0.80 1.27
CA ALA A 500 14.39 -1.93 1.40
C ALA A 500 13.49 -1.79 2.62
N ILE A 501 12.21 -2.14 2.43
CA ILE A 501 11.17 -2.18 3.45
C ILE A 501 10.68 -3.61 3.69
N HIS A 502 10.21 -3.89 4.88
CA HIS A 502 9.48 -5.11 5.20
C HIS A 502 8.03 -4.97 4.72
N LEU A 503 7.47 -6.02 4.13
CA LEU A 503 6.04 -6.11 3.81
C LEU A 503 5.32 -7.01 4.82
N ASP A 504 4.29 -7.76 4.41
CA ASP A 504 3.57 -8.64 5.33
C ASP A 504 4.31 -9.98 5.56
N MET A 505 3.81 -10.81 6.48
CA MET A 505 4.51 -12.00 6.95
C MET A 505 3.58 -13.08 7.52
N ASN A 506 4.16 -14.21 7.93
CA ASN A 506 3.60 -15.32 8.71
C ASN A 506 2.82 -16.36 7.92
N MET A 507 2.13 -16.01 6.87
CA MET A 507 1.28 -16.93 6.09
C MET A 507 1.36 -16.63 4.60
N ILE A 508 1.18 -17.65 3.78
CA ILE A 508 1.16 -17.52 2.31
C ILE A 508 0.15 -16.46 1.84
N VAL A 509 -1.02 -16.40 2.48
CA VAL A 509 -2.05 -15.40 2.18
C VAL A 509 -1.62 -13.95 2.45
N HIS A 510 -0.69 -13.76 3.38
CA HIS A 510 -0.15 -12.44 3.75
C HIS A 510 1.05 -12.05 2.90
N THR A 511 1.59 -12.99 2.14
CA THR A 511 2.81 -12.84 1.35
C THR A 511 2.56 -13.15 -0.13
N TYR A 512 1.34 -12.87 -0.57
CA TYR A 512 0.92 -13.13 -1.94
C TYR A 512 1.65 -12.21 -2.92
N LEU A 513 2.12 -12.79 -4.02
CA LEU A 513 2.49 -12.12 -5.26
C LEU A 513 2.13 -13.02 -6.43
N ALA A 514 1.41 -12.47 -7.40
CA ALA A 514 1.17 -13.10 -8.70
C ALA A 514 1.45 -12.13 -9.84
N THR A 515 1.91 -12.67 -10.97
CA THR A 515 1.98 -11.99 -12.26
C THR A 515 0.85 -12.47 -13.15
N TYR A 516 0.42 -11.63 -14.07
CA TYR A 516 -0.72 -11.87 -14.95
C TYR A 516 -0.34 -11.69 -16.41
N HIS A 517 -0.82 -12.58 -17.25
CA HIS A 517 -0.70 -12.46 -18.70
C HIS A 517 -1.94 -13.07 -19.36
N ARG A 518 -2.20 -12.71 -20.59
CA ARG A 518 -3.20 -13.41 -21.37
C ARG A 518 -2.54 -14.60 -22.07
N ASP A 519 -3.18 -15.76 -21.93
CA ASP A 519 -2.76 -16.94 -22.67
C ASP A 519 -2.97 -16.68 -24.17
N GLU A 520 -1.93 -16.93 -24.97
CA GLU A 520 -1.91 -16.60 -26.39
C GLU A 520 -2.94 -17.42 -27.21
N ASN A 521 -3.31 -18.63 -26.73
CA ASN A 521 -4.19 -19.54 -27.44
C ASN A 521 -5.67 -19.33 -27.05
N SER A 522 -5.95 -19.21 -25.75
CA SER A 522 -7.32 -19.08 -25.24
C SER A 522 -7.77 -17.63 -25.03
N GLY A 523 -6.83 -16.67 -24.94
CA GLY A 523 -7.12 -15.29 -24.57
C GLY A 523 -7.50 -15.11 -23.08
N ASP A 524 -7.58 -16.21 -22.32
CA ASP A 524 -7.92 -16.18 -20.90
C ASP A 524 -6.77 -15.59 -20.08
N LEU A 525 -7.12 -15.01 -18.93
CA LEU A 525 -6.15 -14.48 -17.99
C LEU A 525 -5.48 -15.63 -17.23
N ALA A 526 -4.18 -15.82 -17.47
CA ALA A 526 -3.34 -16.75 -16.75
C ALA A 526 -2.59 -16.06 -15.61
N MET A 527 -2.30 -16.81 -14.55
CA MET A 527 -1.67 -16.32 -13.32
C MET A 527 -0.48 -17.18 -12.95
N GLU A 528 0.64 -16.53 -12.66
CA GLU A 528 1.85 -17.17 -12.15
C GLU A 528 2.21 -16.58 -10.79
N HIS A 529 2.38 -17.42 -9.80
CA HIS A 529 2.65 -16.99 -8.42
C HIS A 529 4.13 -17.10 -8.09
N VAL A 530 4.63 -16.23 -7.20
CA VAL A 530 6.02 -16.36 -6.72
C VAL A 530 6.25 -17.71 -6.04
N VAL A 531 5.23 -18.27 -5.42
CA VAL A 531 5.18 -19.66 -4.92
C VAL A 531 3.87 -20.28 -5.37
N GLU A 532 3.94 -21.43 -6.03
CA GLU A 532 2.79 -22.10 -6.65
C GLU A 532 1.60 -22.28 -5.69
N LYS A 533 1.86 -22.58 -4.44
CA LYS A 533 0.82 -22.71 -3.40
C LYS A 533 -0.07 -21.48 -3.24
N MET A 534 0.30 -20.32 -3.75
CA MET A 534 -0.52 -19.11 -3.62
C MET A 534 -1.79 -19.14 -4.48
N HIS A 535 -1.85 -20.02 -5.48
CA HIS A 535 -2.98 -20.17 -6.42
C HIS A 535 -4.34 -20.40 -5.74
N TRP A 536 -4.35 -20.99 -4.54
CA TRP A 536 -5.59 -21.23 -3.79
C TRP A 536 -6.23 -19.94 -3.26
N LYS A 537 -5.51 -18.80 -3.34
CA LYS A 537 -6.04 -17.48 -2.96
C LYS A 537 -6.75 -16.76 -4.10
N ASP A 538 -6.59 -17.24 -5.31
CA ASP A 538 -7.37 -16.72 -6.43
C ASP A 538 -8.80 -17.24 -6.31
N ALA A 539 -9.75 -16.36 -6.55
CA ALA A 539 -11.16 -16.73 -6.48
C ALA A 539 -11.60 -17.56 -7.69
N ASN A 540 -12.70 -18.25 -7.53
CA ASN A 540 -13.41 -18.87 -8.64
C ASN A 540 -14.76 -18.16 -8.82
N VAL A 541 -14.95 -17.48 -9.91
CA VAL A 541 -16.19 -16.78 -10.25
C VAL A 541 -16.76 -17.41 -11.51
N ASN A 542 -17.94 -18.03 -11.40
CA ASN A 542 -18.62 -18.72 -12.51
C ASN A 542 -17.71 -19.75 -13.24
N GLY A 543 -16.96 -20.54 -12.48
CA GLY A 543 -16.06 -21.56 -13.03
C GLY A 543 -14.72 -21.03 -13.56
N LYS A 544 -14.51 -19.72 -13.62
CA LYS A 544 -13.24 -19.12 -14.05
C LYS A 544 -12.42 -18.66 -12.86
N LYS A 545 -11.13 -18.97 -12.89
CA LYS A 545 -10.17 -18.41 -11.94
C LYS A 545 -10.00 -16.91 -12.19
N VAL A 546 -10.13 -16.11 -11.14
CA VAL A 546 -9.91 -14.67 -11.19
C VAL A 546 -8.83 -14.27 -10.19
N PRO A 547 -7.92 -13.36 -10.56
CA PRO A 547 -6.82 -12.98 -9.69
C PRO A 547 -7.32 -12.29 -8.42
N ARG A 548 -6.69 -12.62 -7.31
CA ARG A 548 -6.83 -11.89 -6.06
C ARG A 548 -6.58 -10.39 -6.29
N PHE A 549 -7.31 -9.52 -5.62
CA PHE A 549 -7.27 -8.05 -5.73
C PHE A 549 -7.79 -7.46 -7.05
N VAL A 550 -7.88 -8.24 -8.12
CA VAL A 550 -8.40 -7.78 -9.42
C VAL A 550 -9.84 -8.19 -9.61
N GLY A 551 -10.17 -9.45 -9.31
CA GLY A 551 -11.48 -10.03 -9.58
C GLY A 551 -12.44 -10.02 -8.40
N VAL A 552 -11.93 -9.94 -7.16
CA VAL A 552 -12.75 -10.01 -5.94
C VAL A 552 -12.20 -9.08 -4.84
N PRO A 553 -13.07 -8.56 -3.96
CA PRO A 553 -12.66 -7.78 -2.79
C PRO A 553 -11.74 -8.55 -1.85
N ASP A 554 -10.73 -7.87 -1.31
CA ASP A 554 -9.84 -8.43 -0.29
C ASP A 554 -9.74 -7.48 0.91
N ASN A 555 -9.50 -8.05 2.08
CA ASN A 555 -9.39 -7.29 3.31
C ASN A 555 -8.01 -6.68 3.54
N ARG A 556 -7.03 -6.97 2.68
CA ARG A 556 -5.64 -6.50 2.82
C ARG A 556 -5.30 -5.42 1.81
N ASP A 557 -4.50 -4.48 2.25
CA ASP A 557 -3.84 -3.52 1.35
C ASP A 557 -2.92 -4.25 0.39
N PHE A 558 -2.81 -3.72 -0.79
CA PHE A 558 -1.96 -4.30 -1.81
C PHE A 558 -1.36 -3.25 -2.73
N PHE A 559 -0.22 -3.61 -3.32
CA PHE A 559 0.35 -2.92 -4.47
C PHE A 559 0.00 -3.68 -5.74
N TYR A 560 -0.11 -2.98 -6.83
CA TYR A 560 -0.27 -3.59 -8.15
C TYR A 560 0.57 -2.87 -9.20
N MET A 561 1.07 -3.66 -10.16
CA MET A 561 1.90 -3.20 -11.26
C MET A 561 1.04 -3.17 -12.52
N MET A 562 1.14 -2.10 -13.28
CA MET A 562 0.41 -1.89 -14.52
C MET A 562 1.37 -1.65 -15.66
N ARG A 563 1.10 -2.15 -16.86
CA ARG A 563 1.80 -1.70 -18.06
C ARG A 563 1.64 -0.20 -18.21
N LYS A 564 2.76 0.48 -18.48
CA LYS A 564 2.69 1.89 -18.84
C LYS A 564 1.86 2.05 -20.11
N ARG A 565 1.11 3.12 -20.17
CA ARG A 565 0.36 3.47 -21.38
C ARG A 565 1.34 3.78 -22.51
N THR A 566 1.02 3.32 -23.72
CA THR A 566 1.75 3.74 -24.91
C THR A 566 1.53 5.24 -25.18
N PRO A 567 2.37 5.90 -25.99
CA PRO A 567 2.14 7.29 -26.37
C PRO A 567 0.74 7.55 -26.92
N GLU A 568 0.21 6.66 -27.74
CA GLU A 568 -1.14 6.75 -28.28
C GLU A 568 -2.22 6.63 -27.20
N GLN A 569 -2.05 5.67 -26.27
CA GLN A 569 -2.96 5.50 -25.14
C GLN A 569 -2.93 6.72 -24.20
N ARG A 570 -1.77 7.33 -23.98
CA ARG A 570 -1.65 8.56 -23.18
C ARG A 570 -2.33 9.72 -23.86
N TYR A 571 -2.19 9.86 -25.18
CA TYR A 571 -2.87 10.88 -25.95
C TYR A 571 -4.40 10.74 -25.85
N LEU A 572 -4.92 9.50 -25.92
CA LEU A 572 -6.35 9.22 -25.79
C LEU A 572 -6.90 9.57 -24.40
N VAL A 573 -6.06 9.45 -23.36
CA VAL A 573 -6.43 9.81 -21.98
C VAL A 573 -6.02 11.23 -21.57
N GLY A 574 -5.44 12.02 -22.48
CA GLY A 574 -5.21 13.47 -22.30
C GLY A 574 -4.03 13.84 -21.41
N GLU A 575 -3.00 12.98 -21.32
CA GLU A 575 -1.78 13.33 -20.56
C GLU A 575 -1.10 14.58 -21.15
N PRO A 576 -0.73 15.60 -20.34
CA PRO A 576 -0.22 16.88 -20.82
C PRO A 576 1.02 16.82 -21.72
N SER A 577 1.89 15.82 -21.50
CA SER A 577 3.12 15.61 -22.26
C SER A 577 2.91 15.18 -23.71
N LEU A 578 1.67 14.86 -24.11
CA LEU A 578 1.34 14.38 -25.44
C LEU A 578 0.28 15.23 -26.14
N ARG A 579 0.02 16.45 -25.65
CA ARG A 579 -0.87 17.42 -26.28
C ARG A 579 -0.32 17.97 -27.60
N GLU A 580 0.98 17.89 -27.80
CA GLU A 580 1.61 18.16 -29.09
C GLU A 580 1.62 16.87 -29.91
N LYS A 581 0.68 16.74 -30.84
CA LYS A 581 0.81 15.79 -31.92
C LYS A 581 2.14 16.06 -32.62
N PRO A 582 2.98 15.05 -32.91
CA PRO A 582 4.04 15.28 -33.88
C PRO A 582 3.37 15.74 -35.17
N SER A 583 3.54 16.97 -35.46
CA SER A 583 3.16 17.76 -36.62
C SER A 583 2.48 17.04 -37.80
N ASP A 584 1.19 17.21 -37.91
CA ASP A 584 0.62 17.65 -39.19
C ASP A 584 0.30 19.13 -39.00
N GLY A 585 1.18 19.98 -39.51
CA GLY A 585 1.33 21.43 -39.30
C GLY A 585 0.06 22.27 -39.28
N VAL A 586 -0.66 22.28 -38.17
CA VAL A 586 -1.67 23.32 -37.89
C VAL A 586 -1.49 23.74 -36.42
N ALA A 587 -0.95 24.94 -36.25
CA ALA A 587 -0.86 25.61 -34.97
C ALA A 587 -2.26 25.88 -34.42
N LEU A 588 -2.59 25.26 -33.26
CA LEU A 588 -3.76 25.66 -32.50
C LEU A 588 -3.39 26.89 -31.67
N SER A 589 -3.99 28.02 -31.98
CA SER A 589 -3.87 29.26 -31.26
C SER A 589 -4.21 29.10 -29.78
N GLU A 590 -3.30 29.51 -28.91
CA GLU A 590 -3.54 29.71 -27.48
C GLU A 590 -4.75 30.64 -27.32
N LYS A 591 -5.84 30.13 -26.77
CA LYS A 591 -6.87 30.95 -26.17
C LYS A 591 -6.53 31.13 -24.70
N GLU A 592 -6.22 32.40 -24.40
CA GLU A 592 -5.89 32.96 -23.10
C GLU A 592 -6.78 32.44 -21.96
N HIS A 593 -6.14 32.15 -20.87
CA HIS A 593 -6.76 31.94 -19.55
C HIS A 593 -7.31 33.30 -19.05
N PRO A 594 -8.58 33.39 -18.67
CA PRO A 594 -9.11 34.61 -18.06
C PRO A 594 -8.90 34.57 -16.54
N ASP A 595 -7.68 34.66 -16.08
CA ASP A 595 -7.37 34.93 -14.68
C ASP A 595 -6.02 35.67 -14.54
N LYS A 596 -5.93 36.82 -15.21
CA LYS A 596 -4.99 37.85 -14.84
C LYS A 596 -5.65 39.19 -15.03
N ALA A 597 -6.31 39.67 -14.01
CA ALA A 597 -6.48 41.06 -13.71
C ALA A 597 -7.24 41.25 -12.38
N VAL A 598 -6.54 41.39 -11.27
CA VAL A 598 -6.80 42.51 -10.35
C VAL A 598 -5.44 42.94 -9.84
N GLY A 599 -5.10 44.12 -10.30
CA GLY A 599 -3.87 44.78 -10.00
C GLY A 599 -3.80 45.35 -8.59
N SER A 600 -2.58 45.52 -8.20
CA SER A 600 -2.13 46.36 -7.09
C SER A 600 -2.65 47.77 -7.18
N SER A 601 -3.27 48.26 -6.13
CA SER A 601 -3.10 49.60 -5.62
C SER A 601 -3.84 49.76 -4.28
N LEU A 602 -3.07 50.03 -3.32
CA LEU A 602 -3.09 50.67 -2.01
C LEU A 602 -2.76 49.74 -0.86
#